data_e9ce2529eea9c0cd955ac5f42b8f4e56
#
_entry.id   e9ce2529eea9c0cd955ac5f42b8f4e56
#
_cell.length_a   1.000
_cell.length_b   1.000
_cell.length_c   1.000
_cell.angle_alpha   90.00
_cell.angle_beta   90.00
_cell.angle_gamma   90.00
#
_symmetry.space_group_name_H-M   'P 1'
#
loop_
_entity.id
_entity.type
_entity.pdbx_description
1 polymer ?
#
loop_
_entity_poly.entity_id
_entity_poly.type
_entity_poly.pdbx_seq_one_letter_code
_entity_poly.pdbx_strand_id
1 'polypeptide(L)'
;MTSTRNTGSPIDRYQPTEIEPRWQARWEELGLYRTDLEDDSRPRFYLLTMYDYPSGDLHIGHWYVKTPTDAIGRFRRMRGYNVFMPVGFDAFGLPAEGAAIKSGVQPRAWTMGNIDKMRRQLRLMGAGWDWAAEVITCEPDYYRWNQWFFLRFLEAGLAYRQMAPVDWCPNDGVLAREQVEGADRVCWRCGTQVVKRDLEQWFFRTTRYADELLDHLSLIHI
;
A
#
# COMPACT_ATOMS: atom_id res chain seq x y z
N MET A 1 -35.10 49.93 25.71
CA MET A 1 -33.82 49.85 24.97
C MET A 1 -33.77 48.48 24.31
N THR A 2 -34.20 48.40 23.07
CA THR A 2 -34.26 47.17 22.28
C THR A 2 -32.86 46.97 21.61
N SER A 3 -32.16 45.97 22.07
CA SER A 3 -30.88 45.54 21.47
C SER A 3 -31.14 45.01 20.06
N THR A 4 -30.77 45.76 19.05
CA THR A 4 -30.70 45.31 17.67
C THR A 4 -29.58 44.25 17.55
N ARG A 5 -29.98 42.97 17.47
CA ARG A 5 -29.04 41.89 17.06
C ARG A 5 -28.61 42.21 15.66
N ASN A 6 -27.33 42.45 15.54
CA ASN A 6 -26.64 42.58 14.28
C ASN A 6 -26.76 41.25 13.48
N THR A 7 -27.71 41.20 12.54
CA THR A 7 -27.82 40.12 11.57
C THR A 7 -26.74 40.32 10.52
N GLY A 8 -25.47 40.07 10.92
CA GLY A 8 -24.42 39.93 9.95
C GLY A 8 -24.82 38.87 8.94
N SER A 9 -24.59 39.16 7.65
CA SER A 9 -24.73 38.22 6.54
C SER A 9 -24.24 36.84 6.95
N PRO A 10 -24.99 35.75 6.70
CA PRO A 10 -24.46 34.42 7.00
C PRO A 10 -23.11 34.33 6.32
N ILE A 11 -22.05 34.21 7.10
CA ILE A 11 -20.74 33.83 6.57
C ILE A 11 -21.03 32.56 5.79
N ASP A 12 -20.77 32.59 4.49
CA ASP A 12 -20.93 31.44 3.61
C ASP A 12 -20.16 30.28 4.26
N ARG A 13 -20.90 29.39 4.89
CA ARG A 13 -20.27 28.23 5.54
C ARG A 13 -19.66 27.41 4.45
N TYR A 14 -18.42 26.98 4.66
CA TYR A 14 -17.77 26.03 3.80
C TYR A 14 -18.67 24.81 3.58
N GLN A 15 -18.98 24.52 2.31
CA GLN A 15 -19.84 23.43 1.88
C GLN A 15 -18.96 22.34 1.25
N PRO A 16 -18.37 21.42 2.04
CA PRO A 16 -17.40 20.47 1.52
C PRO A 16 -17.97 19.60 0.41
N THR A 17 -19.23 19.19 0.52
CA THR A 17 -19.91 18.33 -0.46
C THR A 17 -20.11 18.98 -1.83
N GLU A 18 -20.05 20.30 -1.92
CA GLU A 18 -20.19 21.07 -3.16
C GLU A 18 -18.84 21.56 -3.67
N ILE A 19 -18.01 22.06 -2.77
CA ILE A 19 -16.75 22.72 -3.11
C ILE A 19 -15.67 21.70 -3.46
N GLU A 20 -15.49 20.65 -2.65
CA GLU A 20 -14.43 19.68 -2.81
C GLU A 20 -14.51 18.91 -4.14
N PRO A 21 -15.65 18.32 -4.53
CA PRO A 21 -15.75 17.63 -5.80
C PRO A 21 -15.49 18.52 -7.01
N ARG A 22 -15.92 19.80 -6.94
CA ARG A 22 -15.66 20.78 -8.01
C ARG A 22 -14.17 21.02 -8.18
N TRP A 23 -13.41 21.17 -7.08
CA TRP A 23 -11.98 21.41 -7.17
C TRP A 23 -11.22 20.14 -7.56
N GLN A 24 -11.63 18.98 -7.07
CA GLN A 24 -11.03 17.71 -7.48
C GLN A 24 -11.19 17.47 -8.98
N ALA A 25 -12.38 17.70 -9.53
CA ALA A 25 -12.62 17.63 -10.97
C ALA A 25 -11.74 18.62 -11.75
N ARG A 26 -11.58 19.85 -11.25
CA ARG A 26 -10.72 20.86 -11.87
C ARG A 26 -9.25 20.46 -11.85
N TRP A 27 -8.77 19.88 -10.77
CA TRP A 27 -7.38 19.37 -10.67
C TRP A 27 -7.11 18.22 -11.63
N GLU A 28 -8.09 17.34 -11.81
CA GLU A 28 -8.00 16.23 -12.75
C GLU A 28 -7.99 16.73 -14.21
N GLU A 29 -8.88 17.66 -14.55
CA GLU A 29 -8.94 18.31 -15.87
C GLU A 29 -7.61 19.00 -16.23
N LEU A 30 -6.99 19.68 -15.27
CA LEU A 30 -5.70 20.36 -15.45
C LEU A 30 -4.50 19.40 -15.43
N GLY A 31 -4.70 18.12 -15.08
CA GLY A 31 -3.61 17.17 -14.86
C GLY A 31 -2.64 17.63 -13.75
N LEU A 32 -3.14 18.37 -12.75
CA LEU A 32 -2.30 19.07 -11.76
C LEU A 32 -1.32 18.16 -11.03
N TYR A 33 -1.70 16.91 -10.80
CA TYR A 33 -0.91 15.92 -10.06
C TYR A 33 -0.25 14.88 -10.97
N ARG A 34 -0.47 14.98 -12.28
CA ARG A 34 0.19 14.12 -13.25
C ARG A 34 1.67 14.49 -13.35
N THR A 35 2.53 13.48 -13.30
CA THR A 35 3.98 13.66 -13.34
C THR A 35 4.51 13.29 -14.72
N ASP A 36 5.30 14.16 -15.31
CA ASP A 36 6.12 13.82 -16.46
C ASP A 36 7.48 13.32 -15.96
N LEU A 37 7.72 12.02 -16.07
CA LEU A 37 8.97 11.40 -15.60
C LEU A 37 10.18 11.75 -16.46
N GLU A 38 9.97 12.27 -17.66
CA GLU A 38 11.01 12.70 -18.58
C GLU A 38 11.36 14.20 -18.42
N ASP A 39 10.61 14.94 -17.60
CA ASP A 39 10.88 16.36 -17.34
C ASP A 39 12.09 16.55 -16.42
N ASP A 40 13.21 16.89 -17.03
CA ASP A 40 14.48 17.24 -16.36
C ASP A 40 14.64 18.74 -16.08
N SER A 41 13.68 19.58 -16.47
CA SER A 41 13.73 21.04 -16.25
C SER A 41 13.54 21.43 -14.78
N ARG A 42 12.97 20.53 -13.97
CA ARG A 42 12.68 20.73 -12.55
C ARG A 42 13.35 19.67 -11.69
N PRO A 43 13.78 20.01 -10.46
CA PRO A 43 14.31 18.99 -9.55
C PRO A 43 13.25 17.93 -9.26
N ARG A 44 13.65 16.67 -9.41
CA ARG A 44 12.76 15.53 -9.18
C ARG A 44 12.57 15.26 -7.70
N PHE A 45 11.35 14.90 -7.31
CA PHE A 45 11.03 14.49 -5.94
C PHE A 45 10.10 13.29 -5.96
N TYR A 46 10.63 12.13 -5.58
CA TYR A 46 9.85 10.90 -5.44
C TYR A 46 9.28 10.80 -4.03
N LEU A 47 7.97 10.68 -3.93
CA LEU A 47 7.24 10.64 -2.67
C LEU A 47 6.34 9.40 -2.63
N LEU A 48 6.76 8.39 -1.89
CA LEU A 48 6.06 7.13 -1.77
C LEU A 48 5.35 7.03 -0.41
N THR A 49 4.08 6.61 -0.45
CA THR A 49 3.36 6.10 0.71
C THR A 49 3.18 4.59 0.60
N MET A 50 2.96 3.95 1.73
CA MET A 50 2.58 2.54 1.75
C MET A 50 1.29 2.32 0.95
N TYR A 51 1.28 1.28 0.11
CA TYR A 51 0.08 0.85 -0.60
C TYR A 51 -0.91 0.20 0.36
N ASP A 52 -2.20 0.42 0.11
CA ASP A 52 -3.25 -0.07 0.99
C ASP A 52 -3.57 -1.54 0.71
N TYR A 53 -3.81 -2.33 1.77
CA TYR A 53 -4.36 -3.66 1.63
C TYR A 53 -5.86 -3.58 1.32
N PRO A 54 -6.37 -4.15 0.22
CA PRO A 54 -7.78 -4.08 -0.15
C PRO A 54 -8.63 -5.10 0.63
N SER A 55 -8.61 -5.02 1.95
CA SER A 55 -9.30 -5.94 2.87
C SER A 55 -10.63 -5.39 3.40
N GLY A 56 -10.98 -4.15 3.09
CA GLY A 56 -12.20 -3.50 3.58
C GLY A 56 -12.24 -2.00 3.30
N ASP A 57 -12.92 -1.26 4.16
CA ASP A 57 -12.99 0.20 4.07
C ASP A 57 -11.73 0.89 4.59
N LEU A 58 -11.45 2.08 4.08
CA LEU A 58 -10.46 2.96 4.67
C LEU A 58 -10.89 3.38 6.08
N HIS A 59 -9.94 3.56 6.96
CA HIS A 59 -10.12 4.05 8.32
C HIS A 59 -9.15 5.19 8.63
N ILE A 60 -9.30 5.79 9.79
CA ILE A 60 -8.51 6.96 10.20
C ILE A 60 -6.99 6.73 10.12
N GLY A 61 -6.50 5.51 10.32
CA GLY A 61 -5.08 5.16 10.17
C GLY A 61 -4.54 5.41 8.77
N HIS A 62 -5.32 5.14 7.73
CA HIS A 62 -4.96 5.46 6.35
C HIS A 62 -4.81 6.99 6.15
N TRP A 63 -5.75 7.78 6.70
CA TRP A 63 -5.68 9.23 6.66
C TRP A 63 -4.44 9.76 7.38
N TYR A 64 -4.14 9.20 8.54
CA TYR A 64 -2.99 9.60 9.35
C TYR A 64 -1.65 9.42 8.60
N VAL A 65 -1.51 8.36 7.84
CA VAL A 65 -0.30 8.10 7.03
C VAL A 65 -0.25 8.99 5.78
N LYS A 66 -1.39 9.18 5.11
CA LYS A 66 -1.44 9.81 3.79
C LYS A 66 -1.46 11.35 3.86
N THR A 67 -2.11 11.93 4.84
CA THR A 67 -2.25 13.39 4.95
C THR A 67 -0.92 14.13 5.10
N PRO A 68 0.01 13.72 5.98
CA PRO A 68 1.32 14.37 6.07
C PRO A 68 2.12 14.26 4.77
N THR A 69 2.03 13.11 4.10
CA THR A 69 2.72 12.88 2.84
C THR A 69 2.15 13.77 1.73
N ASP A 70 0.83 13.91 1.64
CA ASP A 70 0.18 14.83 0.70
C ASP A 70 0.61 16.29 0.94
N ALA A 71 0.68 16.70 2.20
CA ALA A 71 1.15 18.05 2.55
C ALA A 71 2.59 18.30 2.06
N ILE A 72 3.48 17.32 2.22
CA ILE A 72 4.86 17.39 1.70
C ILE A 72 4.85 17.48 0.18
N GLY A 73 4.07 16.65 -0.50
CA GLY A 73 3.95 16.65 -1.96
C GLY A 73 3.49 18.01 -2.50
N ARG A 74 2.44 18.58 -1.90
CA ARG A 74 1.94 19.93 -2.26
C ARG A 74 2.99 21.01 -2.02
N PHE A 75 3.64 20.97 -0.87
CA PHE A 75 4.71 21.91 -0.56
C PHE A 75 5.85 21.84 -1.58
N ARG A 76 6.30 20.65 -1.95
CA ARG A 76 7.37 20.47 -2.94
C ARG A 76 6.95 20.97 -4.33
N ARG A 77 5.70 20.71 -4.76
CA ARG A 77 5.16 21.26 -6.02
C ARG A 77 5.17 22.78 -6.02
N MET A 78 4.71 23.41 -4.94
CA MET A 78 4.73 24.87 -4.79
C MET A 78 6.17 25.45 -4.82
N ARG A 79 7.16 24.64 -4.45
CA ARG A 79 8.58 25.00 -4.53
C ARG A 79 9.20 24.69 -5.92
N GLY A 80 8.41 24.30 -6.90
CA GLY A 80 8.85 24.07 -8.28
C GLY A 80 9.42 22.69 -8.56
N TYR A 81 9.26 21.71 -7.66
CA TYR A 81 9.71 20.35 -7.91
C TYR A 81 8.76 19.60 -8.85
N ASN A 82 9.31 18.71 -9.66
CA ASN A 82 8.56 17.67 -10.35
C ASN A 82 8.33 16.52 -9.36
N VAL A 83 7.11 16.46 -8.80
CA VAL A 83 6.79 15.53 -7.71
C VAL A 83 6.08 14.30 -8.25
N PHE A 84 6.70 13.14 -8.14
CA PHE A 84 6.08 11.85 -8.44
C PHE A 84 5.54 11.23 -7.16
N MET A 85 4.22 11.12 -7.07
CA MET A 85 3.51 10.55 -5.92
C MET A 85 2.53 9.50 -6.43
N PRO A 86 2.99 8.24 -6.65
CA PRO A 86 2.12 7.16 -7.10
C PRO A 86 1.16 6.71 -6.01
N VAL A 87 0.09 6.03 -6.41
CA VAL A 87 -0.89 5.39 -5.55
C VAL A 87 -1.00 3.91 -5.90
N GLY A 88 -1.39 3.08 -4.97
CA GLY A 88 -1.53 1.65 -5.28
C GLY A 88 -2.19 0.83 -4.18
N PHE A 89 -2.39 -0.44 -4.51
CA PHE A 89 -3.00 -1.44 -3.65
C PHE A 89 -2.11 -2.67 -3.57
N ASP A 90 -1.77 -3.06 -2.35
CA ASP A 90 -1.06 -4.32 -2.07
C ASP A 90 -2.11 -5.43 -1.99
N ALA A 91 -2.34 -6.08 -3.12
CA ALA A 91 -3.55 -6.85 -3.39
C ALA A 91 -3.35 -8.37 -3.36
N PHE A 92 -2.13 -8.84 -3.09
CA PHE A 92 -1.87 -10.26 -2.85
C PHE A 92 -2.01 -10.59 -1.36
N GLY A 93 -2.38 -11.83 -1.07
CA GLY A 93 -2.25 -12.39 0.27
C GLY A 93 -3.38 -13.29 0.71
N LEU A 94 -3.06 -14.19 1.62
CA LEU A 94 -3.98 -15.14 2.25
C LEU A 94 -5.16 -14.48 2.98
N PRO A 95 -5.06 -13.28 3.59
CA PRO A 95 -6.21 -12.63 4.21
C PRO A 95 -7.33 -12.32 3.24
N ALA A 96 -7.01 -11.80 2.06
CA ALA A 96 -8.00 -11.50 1.01
C ALA A 96 -8.62 -12.80 0.45
N GLU A 97 -7.77 -13.81 0.21
CA GLU A 97 -8.23 -15.14 -0.25
C GLU A 97 -9.14 -15.80 0.79
N GLY A 98 -8.75 -15.80 2.06
CA GLY A 98 -9.57 -16.36 3.15
C GLY A 98 -10.91 -15.65 3.31
N ALA A 99 -10.96 -14.32 3.15
CA ALA A 99 -12.20 -13.55 3.17
C ALA A 99 -13.11 -13.89 1.99
N ALA A 100 -12.53 -14.04 0.80
CA ALA A 100 -13.25 -14.44 -0.41
C ALA A 100 -13.85 -15.85 -0.27
N ILE A 101 -13.09 -16.81 0.24
CA ILE A 101 -13.56 -18.17 0.50
C ILE A 101 -14.73 -18.15 1.48
N LYS A 102 -14.61 -17.44 2.61
CA LYS A 102 -15.70 -17.33 3.61
C LYS A 102 -16.96 -16.69 3.05
N SER A 103 -16.83 -15.78 2.11
CA SER A 103 -17.94 -15.09 1.46
C SER A 103 -18.52 -15.86 0.26
N GLY A 104 -17.92 -16.96 -0.15
CA GLY A 104 -18.31 -17.72 -1.34
C GLY A 104 -18.08 -16.98 -2.65
N VAL A 105 -17.17 -16.00 -2.65
CA VAL A 105 -16.85 -15.17 -3.81
C VAL A 105 -15.48 -15.54 -4.34
N GLN A 106 -15.30 -15.46 -5.67
CA GLN A 106 -14.01 -15.70 -6.27
C GLN A 106 -12.98 -14.63 -5.79
N PRO A 107 -11.75 -15.02 -5.35
CA PRO A 107 -10.79 -14.10 -4.72
C PRO A 107 -10.49 -12.83 -5.53
N ARG A 108 -10.29 -12.95 -6.84
CA ARG A 108 -10.06 -11.78 -7.71
C ARG A 108 -11.24 -10.82 -7.70
N ALA A 109 -12.47 -11.33 -7.82
CA ALA A 109 -13.67 -10.50 -7.82
C ALA A 109 -13.84 -9.76 -6.49
N TRP A 110 -13.58 -10.44 -5.37
CA TRP A 110 -13.58 -9.85 -4.04
C TRP A 110 -12.55 -8.72 -3.92
N THR A 111 -11.30 -9.00 -4.28
CA THR A 111 -10.18 -8.05 -4.18
C THR A 111 -10.42 -6.82 -5.06
N MET A 112 -10.80 -7.01 -6.33
CA MET A 112 -11.05 -5.89 -7.24
C MET A 112 -12.25 -5.04 -6.80
N GLY A 113 -13.30 -5.65 -6.26
CA GLY A 113 -14.44 -4.93 -5.68
C GLY A 113 -14.04 -4.05 -4.49
N ASN A 114 -13.17 -4.54 -3.61
CA ASN A 114 -12.61 -3.74 -2.51
C ASN A 114 -11.71 -2.62 -3.03
N ILE A 115 -10.85 -2.88 -4.01
CA ILE A 115 -10.01 -1.84 -4.65
C ILE A 115 -10.89 -0.72 -5.21
N ASP A 116 -11.94 -1.04 -5.94
CA ASP A 116 -12.86 -0.03 -6.49
C ASP A 116 -13.53 0.81 -5.41
N LYS A 117 -13.88 0.19 -4.29
CA LYS A 117 -14.44 0.89 -3.13
C LYS A 117 -13.42 1.83 -2.50
N MET A 118 -12.22 1.32 -2.20
CA MET A 118 -11.14 2.11 -1.60
C MET A 118 -10.67 3.22 -2.54
N ARG A 119 -10.58 2.98 -3.84
CA ARG A 119 -10.25 4.00 -4.84
C ARG A 119 -11.22 5.18 -4.78
N ARG A 120 -12.53 4.93 -4.68
CA ARG A 120 -13.52 6.00 -4.49
C ARG A 120 -13.29 6.77 -3.19
N GLN A 121 -13.02 6.07 -2.09
CA GLN A 121 -12.74 6.69 -0.80
C GLN A 121 -11.45 7.53 -0.83
N LEU A 122 -10.39 7.03 -1.45
CA LEU A 122 -9.14 7.78 -1.62
C LEU A 122 -9.33 9.02 -2.49
N ARG A 123 -10.13 8.93 -3.56
CA ARG A 123 -10.44 10.11 -4.39
C ARG A 123 -11.17 11.18 -3.59
N LEU A 124 -12.09 10.82 -2.70
CA LEU A 124 -12.77 11.77 -1.81
C LEU A 124 -11.80 12.50 -0.86
N MET A 125 -10.67 11.89 -0.53
CA MET A 125 -9.62 12.54 0.24
C MET A 125 -9.00 13.75 -0.50
N GLY A 126 -9.02 13.76 -1.83
CA GLY A 126 -8.49 14.85 -2.65
C GLY A 126 -6.97 15.00 -2.59
N ALA A 127 -6.24 13.97 -2.17
CA ALA A 127 -4.79 14.01 -2.12
C ALA A 127 -4.17 14.06 -3.53
N GLY A 128 -2.98 14.63 -3.61
CA GLY A 128 -2.28 14.91 -4.86
C GLY A 128 -1.56 13.72 -5.47
N TRP A 129 -2.20 12.55 -5.52
CA TRP A 129 -1.64 11.39 -6.19
C TRP A 129 -1.70 11.47 -7.70
N ASP A 130 -0.70 10.89 -8.33
CA ASP A 130 -0.73 10.61 -9.76
C ASP A 130 -1.52 9.32 -10.03
N TRP A 131 -2.80 9.46 -10.33
CA TRP A 131 -3.68 8.34 -10.63
C TRP A 131 -3.34 7.63 -11.96
N ALA A 132 -2.55 8.25 -12.84
CA ALA A 132 -2.05 7.59 -14.04
C ALA A 132 -0.94 6.56 -13.70
N ALA A 133 -0.33 6.70 -12.53
CA ALA A 133 0.66 5.79 -11.98
C ALA A 133 0.08 4.86 -10.90
N GLU A 134 -1.21 4.55 -10.97
CA GLU A 134 -1.83 3.57 -10.07
C GLU A 134 -1.24 2.19 -10.26
N VAL A 135 -0.94 1.53 -9.14
CA VAL A 135 -0.37 0.18 -9.12
C VAL A 135 -1.28 -0.79 -8.37
N ILE A 136 -1.53 -1.95 -8.97
CA ILE A 136 -2.26 -3.05 -8.34
C ILE A 136 -1.36 -4.28 -8.36
N THR A 137 -0.84 -4.68 -7.19
CA THR A 137 0.24 -5.67 -7.12
C THR A 137 -0.15 -7.06 -7.61
N CYS A 138 -1.45 -7.41 -7.62
CA CYS A 138 -1.96 -8.68 -8.14
C CYS A 138 -2.21 -8.69 -9.65
N GLU A 139 -1.96 -7.60 -10.35
CA GLU A 139 -2.07 -7.57 -11.81
C GLU A 139 -0.78 -8.06 -12.49
N PRO A 140 -0.88 -8.75 -13.65
CA PRO A 140 0.27 -9.30 -14.36
C PRO A 140 1.35 -8.26 -14.69
N ASP A 141 0.95 -7.05 -15.01
CA ASP A 141 1.86 -5.95 -15.34
C ASP A 141 2.77 -5.58 -14.18
N TYR A 142 2.32 -5.82 -12.94
CA TYR A 142 3.13 -5.62 -11.75
C TYR A 142 3.90 -6.89 -11.37
N TYR A 143 3.21 -8.03 -11.13
CA TYR A 143 3.87 -9.18 -10.54
C TYR A 143 4.87 -9.88 -11.49
N ARG A 144 4.83 -9.62 -12.81
CA ARG A 144 5.87 -10.06 -13.74
C ARG A 144 7.27 -9.60 -13.31
N TRP A 145 7.37 -8.45 -12.65
CA TRP A 145 8.64 -7.94 -12.12
C TRP A 145 9.11 -8.73 -10.91
N ASN A 146 8.20 -9.18 -10.04
CA ASN A 146 8.53 -10.08 -8.94
C ASN A 146 9.08 -11.41 -9.50
N GLN A 147 8.46 -11.93 -10.55
CA GLN A 147 8.94 -13.14 -11.24
C GLN A 147 10.32 -12.92 -11.86
N TRP A 148 10.53 -11.77 -12.48
CA TRP A 148 11.83 -11.41 -13.05
C TRP A 148 12.91 -11.32 -11.97
N PHE A 149 12.67 -10.66 -10.85
CA PHE A 149 13.59 -10.60 -9.71
C PHE A 149 13.88 -11.98 -9.15
N PHE A 150 12.85 -12.83 -9.00
CA PHE A 150 13.05 -14.20 -8.55
C PHE A 150 14.02 -14.96 -9.45
N LEU A 151 13.86 -14.87 -10.78
CA LEU A 151 14.75 -15.51 -11.73
C LEU A 151 16.19 -14.98 -11.64
N ARG A 152 16.36 -13.67 -11.46
CA ARG A 152 17.71 -13.09 -11.25
C ARG A 152 18.34 -13.58 -9.94
N PHE A 153 17.56 -13.69 -8.88
CA PHE A 153 18.06 -14.24 -7.60
C PHE A 153 18.40 -15.71 -7.70
N LEU A 154 17.65 -16.47 -8.47
CA LEU A 154 17.96 -17.89 -8.72
C LEU A 154 19.26 -18.05 -9.53
N GLU A 155 19.43 -17.29 -10.58
CA GLU A 155 20.65 -17.26 -11.40
C GLU A 155 21.89 -16.83 -10.59
N ALA A 156 21.72 -15.89 -9.67
CA ALA A 156 22.79 -15.44 -8.76
C ALA A 156 23.04 -16.41 -7.58
N GLY A 157 22.32 -17.54 -7.49
CA GLY A 157 22.42 -18.49 -6.39
C GLY A 157 21.91 -17.97 -5.04
N LEU A 158 21.15 -16.87 -5.07
CA LEU A 158 20.52 -16.28 -3.89
C LEU A 158 19.20 -16.96 -3.50
N ALA A 159 18.47 -17.47 -4.49
CA ALA A 159 17.30 -18.32 -4.27
C ALA A 159 17.69 -19.79 -4.38
N TYR A 160 17.19 -20.62 -3.47
CA TYR A 160 17.47 -22.07 -3.45
C TYR A 160 16.30 -22.82 -2.82
N ARG A 161 16.23 -24.14 -3.05
CA ARG A 161 15.22 -25.02 -2.46
C ARG A 161 15.86 -25.95 -1.43
N GLN A 162 15.16 -26.18 -0.33
CA GLN A 162 15.51 -27.18 0.64
C GLN A 162 14.29 -27.65 1.43
N MET A 163 14.39 -28.84 2.00
CA MET A 163 13.44 -29.33 2.99
C MET A 163 13.61 -28.53 4.29
N ALA A 164 12.51 -28.02 4.83
CA ALA A 164 12.52 -27.31 6.10
C ALA A 164 11.21 -27.52 6.87
N PRO A 165 11.27 -27.55 8.21
CA PRO A 165 10.07 -27.63 9.03
C PRO A 165 9.34 -26.29 8.99
N VAL A 166 8.06 -26.34 8.61
CA VAL A 166 7.14 -25.21 8.65
C VAL A 166 6.09 -25.40 9.74
N ASP A 167 5.52 -24.31 10.21
CA ASP A 167 4.33 -24.36 11.04
C ASP A 167 3.12 -24.62 10.15
N TRP A 168 2.42 -25.71 10.44
CA TRP A 168 1.29 -26.16 9.63
C TRP A 168 0.01 -26.18 10.46
N CYS A 169 -1.00 -25.44 10.02
CA CYS A 169 -2.36 -25.55 10.51
C CYS A 169 -3.15 -26.48 9.58
N PRO A 170 -3.83 -27.52 10.11
CA PRO A 170 -4.65 -28.42 9.28
C PRO A 170 -5.74 -27.70 8.47
N ASN A 171 -6.23 -26.55 8.95
CA ASN A 171 -7.31 -25.80 8.33
C ASN A 171 -6.80 -24.65 7.42
N ASP A 172 -5.67 -24.02 7.79
CA ASP A 172 -5.21 -22.78 7.13
C ASP A 172 -3.89 -22.97 6.36
N GLY A 173 -3.28 -24.15 6.41
CA GLY A 173 -2.04 -24.46 5.70
C GLY A 173 -0.79 -23.95 6.39
N VAL A 174 0.21 -23.49 5.63
CA VAL A 174 1.48 -22.98 6.16
C VAL A 174 1.26 -21.66 6.88
N LEU A 175 1.86 -21.52 8.06
CA LEU A 175 1.81 -20.33 8.90
C LEU A 175 3.19 -19.72 9.06
N ALA A 176 3.24 -18.39 9.11
CA ALA A 176 4.42 -17.66 9.57
C ALA A 176 4.54 -17.79 11.11
N ARG A 177 5.73 -17.54 11.64
CA ARG A 177 6.00 -17.67 13.07
C ARG A 177 5.05 -16.82 13.93
N GLU A 178 4.77 -15.60 13.48
CA GLU A 178 3.93 -14.61 14.16
C GLU A 178 2.43 -14.98 14.12
N GLN A 179 2.07 -15.97 13.32
CA GLN A 179 0.70 -16.50 13.19
C GLN A 179 0.44 -17.70 14.08
N VAL A 180 1.41 -18.06 14.91
CA VAL A 180 1.29 -19.15 15.90
C VAL A 180 1.28 -18.53 17.29
N GLU A 181 0.17 -18.68 18.00
CA GLU A 181 -0.08 -18.03 19.28
C GLU A 181 0.03 -18.99 20.48
N GLY A 182 0.46 -18.40 21.58
CA GLY A 182 0.49 -19.08 22.90
C GLY A 182 1.48 -20.23 23.03
N ALA A 183 1.59 -20.74 24.27
CA ALA A 183 2.42 -21.90 24.60
C ALA A 183 1.92 -23.18 23.92
N ASP A 184 0.62 -23.28 23.71
CA ASP A 184 -0.04 -24.42 23.06
C ASP A 184 0.08 -24.40 21.55
N ARG A 185 0.71 -23.36 20.98
CA ARG A 185 0.97 -23.21 19.54
C ARG A 185 -0.31 -23.38 18.71
N VAL A 186 -1.24 -22.45 18.86
CA VAL A 186 -2.49 -22.45 18.11
C VAL A 186 -2.45 -21.48 16.94
N CYS A 187 -3.19 -21.77 15.89
CA CYS A 187 -3.34 -20.88 14.75
C CYS A 187 -4.11 -19.62 15.16
N TRP A 188 -3.53 -18.44 14.94
CA TRP A 188 -4.10 -17.14 15.24
C TRP A 188 -5.49 -16.90 14.62
N ARG A 189 -5.79 -17.63 13.52
CA ARG A 189 -7.00 -17.44 12.74
C ARG A 189 -8.14 -18.37 13.14
N CYS A 190 -7.84 -19.66 13.37
CA CYS A 190 -8.86 -20.68 13.62
C CYS A 190 -8.73 -21.38 14.98
N GLY A 191 -7.72 -21.05 15.79
CA GLY A 191 -7.48 -21.65 17.08
C GLY A 191 -7.06 -23.13 17.06
N THR A 192 -6.89 -23.73 15.87
CA THR A 192 -6.48 -25.14 15.74
C THR A 192 -5.01 -25.29 16.10
N GLN A 193 -4.66 -26.40 16.76
CA GLN A 193 -3.29 -26.69 17.12
C GLN A 193 -2.39 -26.81 15.89
N VAL A 194 -1.26 -26.15 15.94
CA VAL A 194 -0.27 -26.10 14.85
C VAL A 194 0.76 -27.19 15.05
N VAL A 195 1.05 -27.93 13.99
CA VAL A 195 2.06 -29.00 13.97
C VAL A 195 3.25 -28.59 13.09
N LYS A 196 4.41 -29.21 13.34
CA LYS A 196 5.55 -29.06 12.41
C LYS A 196 5.40 -30.08 11.28
N ARG A 197 5.65 -29.60 10.05
CA ARG A 197 5.64 -30.42 8.84
C ARG A 197 6.83 -30.06 7.96
N ASP A 198 7.58 -31.05 7.53
CA ASP A 198 8.68 -30.84 6.58
C ASP A 198 8.12 -30.69 5.17
N LEU A 199 8.42 -29.55 4.57
CA LEU A 199 8.05 -29.24 3.18
C LEU A 199 9.26 -28.72 2.42
N GLU A 200 9.33 -29.06 1.13
CA GLU A 200 10.29 -28.42 0.26
C GLU A 200 9.87 -26.99 -0.02
N GLN A 201 10.72 -26.04 0.38
CA GLN A 201 10.46 -24.61 0.33
C GLN A 201 11.54 -23.87 -0.45
N TRP A 202 11.16 -22.71 -1.01
CA TRP A 202 12.10 -21.73 -1.51
C TRP A 202 12.64 -20.87 -0.37
N PHE A 203 13.94 -20.62 -0.42
CA PHE A 203 14.64 -19.76 0.51
C PHE A 203 15.46 -18.73 -0.24
N PHE A 204 15.66 -17.56 0.40
CA PHE A 204 16.62 -16.56 -0.04
C PHE A 204 17.78 -16.48 0.95
N ARG A 205 19.00 -16.30 0.44
CA ARG A 205 20.20 -16.07 1.24
C ARG A 205 20.23 -14.61 1.73
N THR A 206 19.30 -14.22 2.57
CA THR A 206 19.08 -12.82 2.98
C THR A 206 20.29 -12.19 3.68
N THR A 207 21.12 -13.00 4.34
CA THR A 207 22.33 -12.55 5.03
C THR A 207 23.59 -12.55 4.15
N ARG A 208 23.47 -12.90 2.87
CA ARG A 208 24.64 -13.01 1.97
C ARG A 208 25.46 -11.72 1.86
N TYR A 209 24.80 -10.60 1.97
CA TYR A 209 25.39 -9.26 1.84
C TYR A 209 25.43 -8.50 3.17
N ALA A 210 25.27 -9.15 4.32
CA ALA A 210 25.16 -8.49 5.61
C ALA A 210 26.43 -7.68 5.95
N ASP A 211 27.60 -8.27 5.76
CA ASP A 211 28.88 -7.60 6.05
C ASP A 211 29.12 -6.45 5.07
N GLU A 212 28.90 -6.68 3.78
CA GLU A 212 29.03 -5.64 2.75
C GLU A 212 28.09 -4.47 2.99
N LEU A 213 26.83 -4.73 3.38
CA LEU A 213 25.87 -3.69 3.74
C LEU A 213 26.32 -2.92 4.98
N LEU A 214 26.88 -3.58 5.97
CA LEU A 214 27.40 -2.93 7.17
C LEU A 214 28.56 -1.98 6.82
N ASP A 215 29.49 -2.42 5.98
CA ASP A 215 30.61 -1.61 5.52
C ASP A 215 30.15 -0.37 4.74
N HIS A 216 29.13 -0.54 3.88
CA HIS A 216 28.56 0.57 3.11
C HIS A 216 27.72 1.53 3.97
N LEU A 217 27.05 1.06 5.01
CA LEU A 217 26.29 1.94 5.93
C LEU A 217 27.19 2.95 6.63
N SER A 218 28.42 2.59 6.94
CA SER A 218 29.38 3.51 7.57
C SER A 218 29.71 4.72 6.68
N LEU A 219 29.54 4.62 5.37
CA LEU A 219 29.79 5.68 4.40
C LEU A 219 28.61 6.63 4.20
N ILE A 220 27.40 6.23 4.58
CA ILE A 220 26.19 7.04 4.41
C ILE A 220 25.98 8.03 5.56
N HIS A 221 26.57 7.76 6.72
CA HIS A 221 26.36 8.53 7.95
C HIS A 221 27.57 9.37 8.40
N ILE A 222 28.55 9.51 7.53
CA ILE A 222 29.72 10.38 7.77
C ILE A 222 29.54 11.73 7.12
#